data_4a841505fc7d91b1b48c778669e8c0af
#
_entry.id   4a841505fc7d91b1b48c778669e8c0af
#
_cell.length_a   1.000
_cell.length_b   1.000
_cell.length_c   1.000
_cell.angle_alpha   90.00
_cell.angle_beta   90.00
_cell.angle_gamma   90.00
#
_symmetry.space_group_name_H-M   'P 1'
#
loop_
_entity.id
_entity.type
_entity.pdbx_description
1 polymer ?
#
loop_
_entity_poly.entity_id
_entity_poly.type
_entity_poly.pdbx_seq_one_letter_code
_entity_poly.pdbx_strand_id
1 'polypeptide(L)'
;KLDSLFNSLYKYGQFNGNILVAENGLPVYKKSFGYLNFESQTLHNAGSIFSVASISKVFTSLSILQLKENGKLQLDDYVKKYLKEFPYPDITIRNLLSHTSGLPDLEIFEEAVQNNPNKIFTNKDVLPLLKAWKKPLDNKPYEKWGYSNINYNLLALIVETVTGKSFKEYVRKNIFVPANMHNTFFKTDTAALKVRNKSEDYEYPTIYSAKFQNVASMEKFRWSVFNLSGIEGDGSLMTTTEDLLNFDKELYSAKLLKTSTLEEAFTPTKLKSGDNAVANIGIGKASYGLGWFIFDDITNGKIVWHTGGDPGALSIFLRNNDKKQTVILFDNTASTGLYKNGVNAINILNNKPVVATRQSLVRIYGSTLVDKGIDIAFVKLLELRDDSSHFYLREDDMNDLGYQLLNEATFNGHNELALEVFKQNILLFSNSFNPYDSCGEALAKLGKKDEAVFMYRKSIQLNPDNENGKKVLEELLKGK
;
A
#
# COMPACT_ATOMS: atom_id res chain seq x y z
N LYS A 1 -26.66 -3.45 6.35
CA LYS A 1 -25.69 -2.34 6.47
C LYS A 1 -24.42 -2.64 5.66
N LEU A 2 -23.77 -3.82 5.83
CA LEU A 2 -22.58 -4.20 5.02
C LEU A 2 -22.90 -4.17 3.53
N ASP A 3 -23.99 -4.81 3.11
CA ASP A 3 -24.40 -4.84 1.71
C ASP A 3 -24.66 -3.44 1.13
N SER A 4 -25.32 -2.57 1.89
CA SER A 4 -25.53 -1.16 1.50
C SER A 4 -24.21 -0.42 1.33
N LEU A 5 -23.26 -0.57 2.27
CA LEU A 5 -21.95 0.07 2.18
C LEU A 5 -21.19 -0.38 0.93
N PHE A 6 -21.02 -1.69 0.73
CA PHE A 6 -20.19 -2.20 -0.37
C PHE A 6 -20.84 -2.03 -1.75
N ASN A 7 -22.17 -2.08 -1.86
CA ASN A 7 -22.86 -1.71 -3.10
C ASN A 7 -22.67 -0.23 -3.43
N SER A 8 -22.67 0.66 -2.43
CA SER A 8 -22.38 2.08 -2.63
C SER A 8 -20.94 2.29 -3.08
N LEU A 9 -19.97 1.67 -2.41
CA LEU A 9 -18.56 1.76 -2.80
C LEU A 9 -18.32 1.29 -4.24
N TYR A 10 -18.90 0.15 -4.61
CA TYR A 10 -18.82 -0.34 -6.00
C TYR A 10 -19.46 0.61 -7.01
N LYS A 11 -20.67 1.12 -6.70
CA LYS A 11 -21.37 2.09 -7.56
C LYS A 11 -20.56 3.34 -7.85
N TYR A 12 -19.79 3.81 -6.86
CA TYR A 12 -18.94 5.00 -7.00
C TYR A 12 -17.49 4.67 -7.41
N GLY A 13 -17.19 3.41 -7.82
CA GLY A 13 -15.86 3.02 -8.26
C GLY A 13 -14.78 3.01 -7.15
N GLN A 14 -15.19 2.82 -5.90
CA GLN A 14 -14.34 2.79 -4.71
C GLN A 14 -14.05 1.38 -4.20
N PHE A 15 -14.48 0.36 -4.92
CA PHE A 15 -14.21 -1.04 -4.62
C PHE A 15 -14.40 -1.92 -5.85
N ASN A 16 -13.40 -2.74 -6.16
CA ASN A 16 -13.45 -3.78 -7.19
C ASN A 16 -12.71 -5.00 -6.67
N GLY A 17 -13.45 -6.01 -6.19
CA GLY A 17 -12.81 -7.16 -5.54
C GLY A 17 -13.75 -7.97 -4.65
N ASN A 18 -13.17 -8.65 -3.66
CA ASN A 18 -13.88 -9.54 -2.77
C ASN A 18 -13.89 -9.07 -1.31
N ILE A 19 -15.04 -9.21 -0.67
CA ILE A 19 -15.21 -9.05 0.77
C ILE A 19 -15.68 -10.35 1.42
N LEU A 20 -15.12 -10.68 2.57
CA LEU A 20 -15.61 -11.71 3.48
C LEU A 20 -15.58 -11.17 4.91
N VAL A 21 -16.71 -11.25 5.58
CA VAL A 21 -16.86 -10.94 7.01
C VAL A 21 -17.36 -12.18 7.73
N ALA A 22 -16.72 -12.53 8.83
CA ALA A 22 -17.04 -13.73 9.60
C ALA A 22 -17.17 -13.45 11.10
N GLU A 23 -18.02 -14.21 11.78
CA GLU A 23 -18.11 -14.28 13.23
C GLU A 23 -17.96 -15.73 13.68
N ASN A 24 -17.15 -15.98 14.70
CA ASN A 24 -16.82 -17.33 15.18
C ASN A 24 -16.35 -18.28 14.07
N GLY A 25 -15.62 -17.75 13.09
CA GLY A 25 -15.12 -18.50 11.94
C GLY A 25 -16.18 -18.85 10.88
N LEU A 26 -17.43 -18.37 11.00
CA LEU A 26 -18.50 -18.60 10.03
C LEU A 26 -18.76 -17.31 9.25
N PRO A 27 -18.77 -17.34 7.88
CA PRO A 27 -19.11 -16.17 7.09
C PRO A 27 -20.52 -15.65 7.39
N VAL A 28 -20.63 -14.38 7.79
CA VAL A 28 -21.89 -13.67 7.96
C VAL A 28 -22.19 -12.73 6.78
N TYR A 29 -21.17 -12.37 6.02
CA TYR A 29 -21.30 -11.63 4.77
C TYR A 29 -20.16 -11.99 3.82
N LYS A 30 -20.49 -12.31 2.56
CA LYS A 30 -19.51 -12.59 1.49
C LYS A 30 -20.06 -12.10 0.17
N LYS A 31 -19.26 -11.30 -0.58
CA LYS A 31 -19.67 -10.80 -1.88
C LYS A 31 -18.46 -10.47 -2.76
N SER A 32 -18.64 -10.61 -4.08
CA SER A 32 -17.68 -10.24 -5.11
C SER A 32 -18.23 -9.08 -5.92
N PHE A 33 -17.38 -8.14 -6.31
CA PHE A 33 -17.75 -6.93 -7.05
C PHE A 33 -16.79 -6.69 -8.20
N GLY A 34 -17.33 -6.37 -9.37
CA GLY A 34 -16.59 -5.92 -10.54
C GLY A 34 -15.77 -7.01 -11.23
N TYR A 35 -14.64 -6.62 -11.80
CA TYR A 35 -13.91 -7.42 -12.77
C TYR A 35 -12.57 -7.93 -12.23
N LEU A 36 -12.37 -9.23 -12.33
CA LEU A 36 -11.10 -9.91 -12.13
C LEU A 36 -10.11 -9.58 -13.28
N ASN A 37 -10.64 -9.38 -14.49
CA ASN A 37 -9.90 -8.95 -15.66
C ASN A 37 -10.77 -8.01 -16.48
N PHE A 38 -10.33 -6.76 -16.67
CA PHE A 38 -11.10 -5.73 -17.38
C PHE A 38 -11.06 -5.92 -18.89
N GLU A 39 -9.98 -6.44 -19.46
CA GLU A 39 -9.84 -6.65 -20.90
C GLU A 39 -10.79 -7.75 -21.40
N SER A 40 -10.87 -8.87 -20.68
CA SER A 40 -11.78 -9.97 -20.99
C SER A 40 -13.17 -9.83 -20.39
N GLN A 41 -13.41 -8.77 -19.60
CA GLN A 41 -14.64 -8.54 -18.83
C GLN A 41 -15.06 -9.72 -17.94
N THR A 42 -14.06 -10.45 -17.41
CA THR A 42 -14.29 -11.57 -16.50
C THR A 42 -14.60 -11.05 -15.12
N LEU A 43 -15.76 -11.40 -14.58
CA LEU A 43 -16.22 -10.97 -13.26
C LEU A 43 -15.48 -11.69 -12.13
N HIS A 44 -15.32 -11.01 -11.01
CA HIS A 44 -14.93 -11.64 -9.76
C HIS A 44 -15.97 -12.65 -9.30
N ASN A 45 -15.50 -13.68 -8.61
CA ASN A 45 -16.31 -14.68 -7.93
C ASN A 45 -15.67 -15.06 -6.58
N ALA A 46 -16.33 -15.88 -5.78
CA ALA A 46 -15.85 -16.28 -4.46
C ALA A 46 -14.46 -16.96 -4.48
N GLY A 47 -14.12 -17.63 -5.60
CA GLY A 47 -12.82 -18.29 -5.79
C GLY A 47 -11.76 -17.41 -6.46
N SER A 48 -11.99 -16.10 -6.62
CA SER A 48 -10.98 -15.20 -7.19
C SER A 48 -9.76 -15.11 -6.27
N ILE A 49 -8.58 -15.25 -6.89
CA ILE A 49 -7.28 -15.28 -6.20
C ILE A 49 -6.58 -13.93 -6.42
N PHE A 50 -6.26 -13.27 -5.32
CA PHE A 50 -5.69 -11.92 -5.32
C PHE A 50 -4.25 -11.91 -4.83
N SER A 51 -3.45 -10.97 -5.31
CA SER A 51 -2.25 -10.54 -4.61
C SER A 51 -2.64 -9.92 -3.27
N VAL A 52 -2.03 -10.39 -2.18
CA VAL A 52 -2.31 -9.86 -0.85
C VAL A 52 -1.12 -9.09 -0.27
N ALA A 53 -0.10 -8.88 -1.08
CA ALA A 53 1.07 -8.08 -0.75
C ALA A 53 1.56 -8.35 0.68
N SER A 54 1.71 -7.32 1.51
CA SER A 54 2.30 -7.41 2.85
C SER A 54 1.52 -8.23 3.87
N ILE A 55 0.29 -8.71 3.60
CA ILE A 55 -0.32 -9.77 4.44
C ILE A 55 0.57 -11.03 4.45
N SER A 56 1.43 -11.22 3.44
CA SER A 56 2.46 -12.26 3.40
C SER A 56 3.35 -12.28 4.65
N LYS A 57 3.60 -11.11 5.25
CA LYS A 57 4.42 -10.97 6.45
C LYS A 57 3.87 -11.73 7.66
N VAL A 58 2.56 -11.87 7.72
CA VAL A 58 1.89 -12.67 8.76
C VAL A 58 2.35 -14.13 8.70
N PHE A 59 2.48 -14.70 7.51
CA PHE A 59 2.93 -16.08 7.28
C PHE A 59 4.42 -16.26 7.56
N THR A 60 5.22 -15.24 7.24
CA THR A 60 6.65 -15.22 7.56
C THR A 60 6.87 -15.14 9.07
N SER A 61 6.16 -14.26 9.76
CA SER A 61 6.18 -14.17 11.22
C SER A 61 5.79 -15.51 11.85
N LEU A 62 4.67 -16.10 11.39
CA LEU A 62 4.21 -17.38 11.87
C LEU A 62 5.28 -18.49 11.72
N SER A 63 5.98 -18.50 10.58
CA SER A 63 7.06 -19.47 10.32
C SER A 63 8.19 -19.35 11.33
N ILE A 64 8.64 -18.13 11.64
CA ILE A 64 9.66 -17.87 12.67
C ILE A 64 9.16 -18.29 14.05
N LEU A 65 7.92 -17.96 14.39
CA LEU A 65 7.32 -18.30 15.68
C LEU A 65 7.15 -19.82 15.85
N GLN A 66 6.83 -20.57 14.79
CA GLN A 66 6.85 -22.04 14.79
C GLN A 66 8.25 -22.59 15.04
N LEU A 67 9.28 -22.00 14.42
CA LEU A 67 10.67 -22.41 14.65
C LEU A 67 11.11 -22.12 16.09
N LYS A 68 10.66 -21.00 16.67
CA LYS A 68 10.87 -20.69 18.10
C LYS A 68 10.21 -21.73 19.00
N GLU A 69 8.93 -22.08 18.76
CA GLU A 69 8.21 -23.09 19.56
C GLU A 69 8.89 -24.47 19.51
N ASN A 70 9.50 -24.79 18.36
CA ASN A 70 10.23 -26.02 18.13
C ASN A 70 11.67 -25.96 18.65
N GLY A 71 12.07 -24.89 19.35
CA GLY A 71 13.43 -24.76 19.94
C GLY A 71 14.54 -24.60 18.90
N LYS A 72 14.22 -24.27 17.64
CA LYS A 72 15.20 -24.14 16.56
C LYS A 72 15.91 -22.78 16.55
N LEU A 73 15.28 -21.76 17.13
CA LEU A 73 15.82 -20.41 17.28
C LEU A 73 15.20 -19.73 18.51
N GLN A 74 15.81 -18.61 18.92
CA GLN A 74 15.24 -17.68 19.89
C GLN A 74 15.03 -16.32 19.21
N LEU A 75 13.99 -15.57 19.62
CA LEU A 75 13.69 -14.28 18.99
C LEU A 75 14.78 -13.25 19.26
N ASP A 76 15.47 -13.35 20.38
CA ASP A 76 16.55 -12.45 20.76
C ASP A 76 17.93 -12.93 20.28
N ASP A 77 17.99 -14.01 19.48
CA ASP A 77 19.19 -14.39 18.75
C ASP A 77 19.53 -13.31 17.71
N TYR A 78 20.81 -12.99 17.59
CA TYR A 78 21.31 -12.10 16.56
C TYR A 78 21.14 -12.73 15.17
N VAL A 79 20.72 -11.94 14.19
CA VAL A 79 20.54 -12.35 12.78
C VAL A 79 21.83 -12.99 12.25
N LYS A 80 22.99 -12.43 12.59
CA LYS A 80 24.31 -12.94 12.17
C LYS A 80 24.60 -14.37 12.62
N LYS A 81 23.91 -14.88 13.64
CA LYS A 81 24.03 -16.30 14.05
C LYS A 81 23.61 -17.24 12.92
N TYR A 82 22.60 -16.86 12.15
CA TYR A 82 22.03 -17.66 11.06
C TYR A 82 22.53 -17.22 9.68
N LEU A 83 22.65 -15.91 9.46
CA LEU A 83 23.09 -15.30 8.20
C LEU A 83 24.49 -14.70 8.41
N LYS A 84 25.54 -15.51 8.20
CA LYS A 84 26.94 -15.19 8.54
C LYS A 84 27.45 -13.90 7.86
N GLU A 85 26.99 -13.64 6.63
CA GLU A 85 27.36 -12.46 5.85
C GLU A 85 26.56 -11.19 6.21
N PHE A 86 25.63 -11.26 7.17
CA PHE A 86 24.82 -10.13 7.59
C PHE A 86 25.71 -9.07 8.26
N PRO A 87 25.70 -7.80 7.76
CA PRO A 87 26.69 -6.79 8.15
C PRO A 87 26.44 -6.11 9.51
N TYR A 88 25.24 -6.24 10.09
CA TYR A 88 24.83 -5.51 11.29
C TYR A 88 24.77 -6.46 12.52
N PRO A 89 25.78 -6.46 13.41
CA PRO A 89 25.91 -7.48 14.45
C PRO A 89 24.84 -7.41 15.54
N ASP A 90 24.27 -6.22 15.77
CA ASP A 90 23.40 -5.95 16.95
C ASP A 90 21.90 -6.12 16.64
N ILE A 91 21.54 -6.53 15.43
CA ILE A 91 20.14 -6.73 15.04
C ILE A 91 19.74 -8.17 15.37
N THR A 92 18.62 -8.32 16.09
CA THR A 92 18.01 -9.59 16.47
C THR A 92 16.86 -9.98 15.54
N ILE A 93 16.43 -11.24 15.59
CA ILE A 93 15.23 -11.71 14.89
C ILE A 93 13.99 -10.94 15.35
N ARG A 94 13.88 -10.59 16.63
CA ARG A 94 12.79 -9.77 17.18
C ARG A 94 12.76 -8.38 16.53
N ASN A 95 13.92 -7.76 16.31
CA ASN A 95 13.98 -6.46 15.61
C ASN A 95 13.43 -6.56 14.19
N LEU A 96 13.73 -7.62 13.44
CA LEU A 96 13.19 -7.85 12.11
C LEU A 96 11.66 -8.02 12.15
N LEU A 97 11.15 -8.90 13.04
CA LEU A 97 9.72 -9.16 13.18
C LEU A 97 8.92 -7.90 13.54
N SER A 98 9.50 -7.00 14.32
CA SER A 98 8.82 -5.82 14.87
C SER A 98 9.10 -4.52 14.11
N HIS A 99 9.85 -4.56 13.02
CA HIS A 99 10.28 -3.36 12.28
C HIS A 99 11.01 -2.33 13.15
N THR A 100 11.85 -2.82 14.06
CA THR A 100 12.69 -1.97 14.95
C THR A 100 14.18 -2.16 14.68
N SER A 101 14.54 -2.66 13.51
CA SER A 101 15.94 -2.93 13.11
C SER A 101 16.70 -1.68 12.68
N GLY A 102 16.02 -0.69 12.08
CA GLY A 102 16.61 0.47 11.42
C GLY A 102 17.23 0.15 10.05
N LEU A 103 16.96 -1.04 9.49
CA LEU A 103 17.43 -1.41 8.15
C LEU A 103 16.77 -0.56 7.07
N PRO A 104 17.50 -0.27 5.95
CA PRO A 104 16.93 0.31 4.76
C PRO A 104 15.82 -0.58 4.20
N ASP A 105 15.00 -0.07 3.28
CA ASP A 105 13.98 -0.83 2.59
C ASP A 105 14.45 -1.24 1.18
N LEU A 106 13.53 -1.39 0.24
CA LEU A 106 13.78 -1.90 -1.11
C LEU A 106 14.68 -0.98 -1.97
N GLU A 107 14.96 0.24 -1.54
CA GLU A 107 15.89 1.15 -2.22
C GLU A 107 17.31 0.57 -2.36
N ILE A 108 17.68 -0.44 -1.58
CA ILE A 108 18.96 -1.16 -1.78
C ILE A 108 19.07 -1.82 -3.15
N PHE A 109 17.94 -2.06 -3.83
CA PHE A 109 17.91 -2.65 -5.17
C PHE A 109 18.00 -1.63 -6.30
N GLU A 110 17.81 -0.32 -6.06
CA GLU A 110 17.70 0.70 -7.11
C GLU A 110 18.89 0.69 -8.08
N GLU A 111 20.11 0.81 -7.56
CA GLU A 111 21.33 0.79 -8.38
C GLU A 111 21.49 -0.56 -9.10
N ALA A 112 21.18 -1.66 -8.42
CA ALA A 112 21.31 -2.99 -9.00
C ALA A 112 20.29 -3.24 -10.13
N VAL A 113 19.09 -2.69 -10.04
CA VAL A 113 18.06 -2.74 -11.09
C VAL A 113 18.47 -1.85 -12.26
N GLN A 114 18.97 -0.63 -12.02
CA GLN A 114 19.48 0.26 -13.08
C GLN A 114 20.60 -0.40 -13.89
N ASN A 115 21.54 -1.06 -13.20
CA ASN A 115 22.65 -1.77 -13.83
C ASN A 115 22.23 -3.09 -14.52
N ASN A 116 21.09 -3.68 -14.12
CA ASN A 116 20.60 -4.97 -14.63
C ASN A 116 19.08 -4.94 -14.84
N PRO A 117 18.54 -4.14 -15.77
CA PRO A 117 17.11 -3.89 -15.89
C PRO A 117 16.26 -5.11 -16.29
N ASN A 118 16.90 -6.17 -16.79
CA ASN A 118 16.24 -7.42 -17.18
C ASN A 118 16.43 -8.55 -16.15
N LYS A 119 17.07 -8.28 -15.00
CA LYS A 119 17.24 -9.27 -13.94
C LYS A 119 16.02 -9.32 -13.04
N ILE A 120 15.58 -10.53 -12.70
CA ILE A 120 14.67 -10.79 -11.57
C ILE A 120 15.54 -11.05 -10.33
N PHE A 121 15.39 -10.21 -9.33
CA PHE A 121 16.09 -10.34 -8.04
C PHE A 121 15.34 -11.28 -7.12
N THR A 122 16.07 -11.94 -6.24
CA THR A 122 15.58 -12.92 -5.28
C THR A 122 16.12 -12.63 -3.88
N ASN A 123 15.66 -13.36 -2.87
CA ASN A 123 16.19 -13.21 -1.50
C ASN A 123 17.69 -13.42 -1.41
N LYS A 124 18.30 -14.19 -2.34
CA LYS A 124 19.76 -14.40 -2.39
C LYS A 124 20.54 -13.12 -2.68
N ASP A 125 19.90 -12.13 -3.31
CA ASP A 125 20.52 -10.84 -3.63
C ASP A 125 20.53 -9.87 -2.43
N VAL A 126 19.69 -10.10 -1.41
CA VAL A 126 19.51 -9.18 -0.26
C VAL A 126 20.82 -9.02 0.53
N LEU A 127 21.46 -10.12 0.95
CA LEU A 127 22.69 -10.01 1.74
C LEU A 127 23.86 -9.34 1.01
N PRO A 128 24.16 -9.69 -0.26
CA PRO A 128 25.15 -8.95 -1.05
C PRO A 128 24.86 -7.46 -1.17
N LEU A 129 23.60 -7.07 -1.40
CA LEU A 129 23.21 -5.67 -1.51
C LEU A 129 23.31 -4.93 -0.17
N LEU A 130 22.87 -5.52 0.93
CA LEU A 130 23.06 -4.94 2.27
C LEU A 130 24.54 -4.78 2.63
N LYS A 131 25.40 -5.72 2.24
CA LYS A 131 26.84 -5.63 2.45
C LYS A 131 27.47 -4.50 1.63
N ALA A 132 26.94 -4.26 0.43
CA ALA A 132 27.37 -3.15 -0.45
C ALA A 132 26.79 -1.79 -0.05
N TRP A 133 25.73 -1.78 0.77
CA TRP A 133 25.04 -0.57 1.20
C TRP A 133 25.93 0.31 2.07
N LYS A 134 26.23 1.53 1.61
CA LYS A 134 27.19 2.42 2.27
C LYS A 134 26.56 3.43 3.23
N LYS A 135 25.22 3.56 3.21
CA LYS A 135 24.53 4.45 4.12
C LYS A 135 24.40 3.80 5.51
N PRO A 136 24.40 4.57 6.60
CA PRO A 136 24.16 4.04 7.92
C PRO A 136 22.74 3.46 8.04
N LEU A 137 22.47 2.73 9.13
CA LEU A 137 21.10 2.40 9.52
C LEU A 137 20.30 3.70 9.76
N ASP A 138 19.02 3.70 9.43
CA ASP A 138 18.13 4.86 9.65
C ASP A 138 18.01 5.22 11.12
N ASN A 139 18.11 4.21 11.99
CA ASN A 139 18.19 4.34 13.44
C ASN A 139 18.80 3.07 14.07
N LYS A 140 19.24 3.17 15.31
CA LYS A 140 19.72 1.98 16.05
C LYS A 140 18.57 1.04 16.37
N PRO A 141 18.83 -0.28 16.53
CA PRO A 141 17.80 -1.23 16.92
C PRO A 141 17.03 -0.79 18.19
N TYR A 142 15.70 -0.92 18.14
CA TYR A 142 14.74 -0.48 19.15
C TYR A 142 14.68 1.05 19.42
N GLU A 143 15.34 1.88 18.64
CA GLU A 143 15.28 3.34 18.82
C GLU A 143 13.98 3.91 18.26
N LYS A 144 13.58 3.43 17.09
CA LYS A 144 12.33 3.82 16.40
C LYS A 144 11.69 2.62 15.72
N TRP A 145 10.41 2.74 15.44
CA TRP A 145 9.71 1.89 14.49
C TRP A 145 9.93 2.45 13.07
N GLY A 146 10.32 1.58 12.15
CA GLY A 146 10.53 1.92 10.74
C GLY A 146 10.24 0.70 9.87
N TYR A 147 9.13 0.76 9.10
CA TYR A 147 8.74 -0.34 8.23
C TYR A 147 9.81 -0.61 7.17
N SER A 148 10.23 -1.86 7.03
CA SER A 148 11.18 -2.30 6.00
C SER A 148 10.82 -3.71 5.53
N ASN A 149 10.66 -3.87 4.22
CA ASN A 149 10.42 -5.16 3.58
C ASN A 149 11.62 -6.09 3.71
N ILE A 150 12.83 -5.51 3.71
CA ILE A 150 14.10 -6.26 3.89
C ILE A 150 14.11 -7.07 5.17
N ASN A 151 13.48 -6.59 6.24
CA ASN A 151 13.34 -7.37 7.47
C ASN A 151 12.73 -8.76 7.19
N TYR A 152 11.69 -8.81 6.39
CA TYR A 152 10.93 -10.03 6.12
C TYR A 152 11.57 -10.92 5.06
N ASN A 153 12.32 -10.34 4.13
CA ASN A 153 13.16 -11.11 3.22
C ASN A 153 14.28 -11.84 3.99
N LEU A 154 14.90 -11.17 4.98
CA LEU A 154 15.89 -11.79 5.88
C LEU A 154 15.26 -12.87 6.76
N LEU A 155 14.05 -12.67 7.28
CA LEU A 155 13.33 -13.70 8.03
C LEU A 155 13.05 -14.94 7.18
N ALA A 156 12.69 -14.77 5.91
CA ALA A 156 12.53 -15.89 4.98
C ALA A 156 13.86 -16.65 4.78
N LEU A 157 14.99 -15.94 4.59
CA LEU A 157 16.32 -16.56 4.53
C LEU A 157 16.71 -17.30 5.82
N ILE A 158 16.31 -16.79 6.99
CA ILE A 158 16.52 -17.47 8.29
C ILE A 158 15.72 -18.77 8.33
N VAL A 159 14.46 -18.79 7.88
CA VAL A 159 13.65 -20.00 7.76
C VAL A 159 14.38 -21.03 6.89
N GLU A 160 14.89 -20.64 5.72
CA GLU A 160 15.64 -21.52 4.81
C GLU A 160 16.91 -22.06 5.46
N THR A 161 17.69 -21.20 6.12
CA THR A 161 18.94 -21.57 6.78
C THR A 161 18.71 -22.58 7.91
N VAL A 162 17.68 -22.36 8.74
CA VAL A 162 17.38 -23.20 9.90
C VAL A 162 16.78 -24.54 9.49
N THR A 163 16.02 -24.58 8.40
CA THR A 163 15.25 -25.77 8.01
C THR A 163 15.88 -26.58 6.89
N GLY A 164 16.78 -25.98 6.10
CA GLY A 164 17.32 -26.56 4.87
C GLY A 164 16.28 -26.72 3.75
N LYS A 165 15.11 -26.08 3.88
CA LYS A 165 14.01 -26.08 2.92
C LYS A 165 13.85 -24.69 2.32
N SER A 166 13.33 -24.57 1.09
CA SER A 166 12.92 -23.26 0.59
C SER A 166 11.80 -22.66 1.44
N PHE A 167 11.76 -21.33 1.54
CA PHE A 167 10.76 -20.62 2.34
C PHE A 167 9.33 -21.04 1.96
N LYS A 168 9.02 -21.04 0.67
CA LYS A 168 7.69 -21.43 0.16
C LYS A 168 7.34 -22.90 0.48
N GLU A 169 8.30 -23.80 0.43
CA GLU A 169 8.10 -25.21 0.77
C GLU A 169 7.78 -25.37 2.27
N TYR A 170 8.49 -24.61 3.14
CA TYR A 170 8.21 -24.59 4.56
C TYR A 170 6.81 -24.06 4.86
N VAL A 171 6.44 -22.91 4.31
CA VAL A 171 5.14 -22.28 4.54
C VAL A 171 4.01 -23.17 4.03
N ARG A 172 4.15 -23.74 2.82
CA ARG A 172 3.15 -24.66 2.28
C ARG A 172 2.91 -25.86 3.19
N LYS A 173 3.98 -26.50 3.64
CA LYS A 173 3.88 -27.72 4.47
C LYS A 173 3.34 -27.46 5.87
N ASN A 174 3.78 -26.35 6.50
CA ASN A 174 3.53 -26.12 7.92
C ASN A 174 2.39 -25.14 8.18
N ILE A 175 1.90 -24.41 7.14
CA ILE A 175 0.82 -23.45 7.29
C ILE A 175 -0.30 -23.73 6.30
N PHE A 176 -0.06 -23.71 4.96
CA PHE A 176 -1.15 -23.83 3.99
C PHE A 176 -1.87 -25.16 4.08
N VAL A 177 -1.14 -26.29 4.09
CA VAL A 177 -1.75 -27.63 4.17
C VAL A 177 -2.51 -27.82 5.49
N PRO A 178 -1.93 -27.52 6.68
CA PRO A 178 -2.67 -27.64 7.95
C PRO A 178 -3.89 -26.73 8.05
N ALA A 179 -3.87 -25.56 7.37
CA ALA A 179 -4.98 -24.60 7.35
C ALA A 179 -5.97 -24.81 6.20
N ASN A 180 -5.84 -25.86 5.40
CA ASN A 180 -6.68 -26.12 4.22
C ASN A 180 -6.73 -24.96 3.21
N MET A 181 -5.59 -24.29 2.98
CA MET A 181 -5.45 -23.17 2.04
C MET A 181 -5.09 -23.70 0.65
N HIS A 182 -6.04 -24.27 -0.06
CA HIS A 182 -5.80 -25.00 -1.32
C HIS A 182 -5.58 -24.08 -2.53
N ASN A 183 -6.03 -22.83 -2.47
CA ASN A 183 -5.90 -21.83 -3.52
C ASN A 183 -4.87 -20.74 -3.17
N THR A 184 -3.91 -21.07 -2.31
CA THR A 184 -2.89 -20.16 -1.84
C THR A 184 -1.51 -20.60 -2.31
N PHE A 185 -0.77 -19.67 -2.93
CA PHE A 185 0.56 -19.92 -3.49
C PHE A 185 1.39 -18.64 -3.55
N PHE A 186 2.68 -18.75 -3.82
CA PHE A 186 3.58 -17.61 -4.02
C PHE A 186 3.63 -17.19 -5.49
N LYS A 187 3.74 -15.88 -5.77
CA LYS A 187 3.94 -15.34 -7.12
C LYS A 187 5.15 -15.95 -7.85
N THR A 188 6.13 -16.44 -7.10
CA THR A 188 7.31 -17.15 -7.61
C THR A 188 7.03 -18.58 -8.09
N ASP A 189 5.83 -19.12 -7.83
CA ASP A 189 5.38 -20.42 -8.34
C ASP A 189 4.70 -20.23 -9.70
N THR A 190 5.50 -20.25 -10.75
CA THR A 190 5.05 -19.99 -12.13
C THR A 190 4.02 -21.02 -12.64
N ALA A 191 4.00 -22.24 -12.11
CA ALA A 191 2.99 -23.24 -12.45
C ALA A 191 1.61 -22.85 -11.88
N ALA A 192 1.59 -22.33 -10.66
CA ALA A 192 0.37 -21.89 -10.00
C ALA A 192 -0.20 -20.59 -10.61
N LEU A 193 0.62 -19.75 -11.26
CA LEU A 193 0.15 -18.52 -11.93
C LEU A 193 -0.78 -18.76 -13.13
N LYS A 194 -0.89 -19.99 -13.62
CA LYS A 194 -1.76 -20.35 -14.76
C LYS A 194 -3.21 -20.64 -14.37
N VAL A 195 -3.59 -20.44 -13.11
CA VAL A 195 -4.97 -20.66 -12.65
C VAL A 195 -5.94 -19.64 -13.26
N ARG A 196 -7.15 -20.11 -13.62
CA ARG A 196 -8.16 -19.28 -14.32
C ARG A 196 -8.71 -18.12 -13.50
N ASN A 197 -8.79 -18.28 -12.17
CA ASN A 197 -9.40 -17.30 -11.26
C ASN A 197 -8.40 -16.30 -10.66
N LYS A 198 -7.18 -16.19 -11.23
CA LYS A 198 -6.21 -15.20 -10.79
C LYS A 198 -6.69 -13.80 -11.20
N SER A 199 -6.79 -12.90 -10.23
CA SER A 199 -7.03 -11.48 -10.47
C SER A 199 -5.81 -10.83 -11.10
N GLU A 200 -6.02 -10.01 -12.13
CA GLU A 200 -5.01 -9.08 -12.62
C GLU A 200 -5.12 -7.75 -11.83
N ASP A 201 -4.00 -7.07 -11.65
CA ASP A 201 -3.92 -5.85 -10.88
C ASP A 201 -3.96 -4.63 -11.80
N TYR A 202 -4.76 -3.61 -11.44
CA TYR A 202 -5.05 -2.46 -12.28
C TYR A 202 -4.86 -1.16 -11.54
N GLU A 203 -4.36 -0.15 -12.25
CA GLU A 203 -4.26 1.19 -11.73
C GLU A 203 -4.59 2.22 -12.81
N TYR A 204 -4.91 3.41 -12.40
CA TYR A 204 -5.02 4.51 -13.34
C TYR A 204 -3.61 5.03 -13.68
N PRO A 205 -3.23 5.11 -14.96
CA PRO A 205 -1.92 5.62 -15.36
C PRO A 205 -1.62 7.01 -14.82
N THR A 206 -2.63 7.89 -14.84
CA THR A 206 -2.55 9.29 -14.41
C THR A 206 -3.85 9.72 -13.73
N ILE A 207 -3.84 10.87 -13.06
CA ILE A 207 -5.05 11.44 -12.45
C ILE A 207 -6.14 11.71 -13.50
N TYR A 208 -5.76 12.05 -14.72
CA TYR A 208 -6.70 12.35 -15.83
C TYR A 208 -7.09 11.12 -16.66
N SER A 209 -6.59 9.92 -16.36
CA SER A 209 -6.93 8.70 -17.10
C SER A 209 -8.38 8.28 -16.82
N ALA A 210 -9.16 8.05 -17.88
CA ALA A 210 -10.56 7.61 -17.75
C ALA A 210 -10.69 6.09 -17.52
N LYS A 211 -9.65 5.30 -17.86
CA LYS A 211 -9.66 3.83 -17.80
C LYS A 211 -8.51 3.30 -16.96
N PHE A 212 -8.75 2.19 -16.32
CA PHE A 212 -7.72 1.37 -15.70
C PHE A 212 -6.79 0.77 -16.76
N GLN A 213 -5.53 0.57 -16.39
CA GLN A 213 -4.53 -0.15 -17.15
C GLN A 213 -3.94 -1.26 -16.27
N ASN A 214 -3.66 -2.41 -16.85
CA ASN A 214 -2.98 -3.51 -16.15
C ASN A 214 -1.57 -3.06 -15.73
N VAL A 215 -1.26 -3.16 -14.45
CA VAL A 215 0.02 -2.67 -13.88
C VAL A 215 1.24 -3.35 -14.47
N ALA A 216 1.11 -4.61 -14.91
CA ALA A 216 2.19 -5.35 -15.56
C ALA A 216 2.61 -4.75 -16.91
N SER A 217 1.74 -3.93 -17.53
CA SER A 217 2.04 -3.21 -18.78
C SER A 217 2.56 -1.78 -18.56
N MET A 218 2.63 -1.32 -17.31
CA MET A 218 3.02 0.05 -16.96
C MET A 218 4.51 0.12 -16.59
N GLU A 219 5.31 0.83 -17.39
CA GLU A 219 6.76 0.93 -17.18
C GLU A 219 7.14 1.46 -15.80
N LYS A 220 6.37 2.42 -15.26
CA LYS A 220 6.61 3.00 -13.93
C LYS A 220 6.59 1.98 -12.79
N PHE A 221 5.94 0.82 -12.98
CA PHE A 221 5.88 -0.26 -11.99
C PHE A 221 6.78 -1.45 -12.32
N ARG A 222 7.53 -1.39 -13.45
CA ARG A 222 8.37 -2.49 -13.90
C ARG A 222 9.33 -2.99 -12.81
N TRP A 223 9.93 -2.09 -12.05
CA TRP A 223 10.89 -2.47 -11.02
C TRP A 223 10.24 -3.32 -9.91
N SER A 224 9.01 -3.00 -9.46
CA SER A 224 8.29 -3.76 -8.43
C SER A 224 7.65 -5.04 -8.98
N VAL A 225 6.96 -4.96 -10.13
CA VAL A 225 6.21 -6.11 -10.66
C VAL A 225 7.06 -7.10 -11.44
N PHE A 226 8.22 -6.69 -11.95
CA PHE A 226 9.13 -7.55 -12.71
C PHE A 226 10.46 -7.79 -11.96
N ASN A 227 11.24 -6.73 -11.71
CA ASN A 227 12.58 -6.91 -11.15
C ASN A 227 12.57 -7.52 -9.74
N LEU A 228 11.63 -7.12 -8.89
CA LEU A 228 11.49 -7.64 -7.52
C LEU A 228 10.51 -8.80 -7.39
N SER A 229 9.99 -9.35 -8.50
CA SER A 229 9.01 -10.45 -8.47
C SER A 229 9.54 -11.77 -7.89
N GLY A 230 10.84 -11.94 -7.80
CA GLY A 230 11.47 -13.13 -7.22
C GLY A 230 11.72 -13.07 -5.70
N ILE A 231 11.32 -11.96 -5.04
CA ILE A 231 11.51 -11.77 -3.60
C ILE A 231 10.34 -12.38 -2.83
N GLU A 232 10.66 -13.09 -1.75
CA GLU A 232 9.68 -13.79 -0.90
C GLU A 232 9.81 -13.34 0.57
N GLY A 233 8.74 -13.53 1.32
CA GLY A 233 8.66 -13.26 2.76
C GLY A 233 7.94 -11.97 3.11
N ASP A 234 8.06 -10.94 2.29
CA ASP A 234 7.48 -9.62 2.53
C ASP A 234 6.13 -9.39 1.81
N GLY A 235 5.93 -9.92 0.58
CA GLY A 235 4.82 -9.49 -0.26
C GLY A 235 4.34 -10.44 -1.37
N SER A 236 4.87 -11.63 -1.50
CA SER A 236 4.69 -12.46 -2.71
C SER A 236 3.52 -13.44 -2.69
N LEU A 237 2.61 -13.36 -1.69
CA LEU A 237 1.52 -14.32 -1.55
C LEU A 237 0.31 -13.96 -2.40
N MET A 238 -0.32 -14.99 -2.99
CA MET A 238 -1.63 -14.94 -3.63
C MET A 238 -2.60 -15.87 -2.91
N THR A 239 -3.84 -15.43 -2.66
CA THR A 239 -4.82 -16.23 -1.91
C THR A 239 -6.26 -15.82 -2.23
N THR A 240 -7.22 -16.58 -1.73
CA THR A 240 -8.65 -16.25 -1.71
C THR A 240 -9.08 -15.76 -0.33
N THR A 241 -10.21 -15.06 -0.25
CA THR A 241 -10.80 -14.66 1.05
C THR A 241 -11.17 -15.88 1.91
N GLU A 242 -11.54 -17.00 1.28
CA GLU A 242 -11.91 -18.23 1.99
C GLU A 242 -10.68 -18.94 2.57
N ASP A 243 -9.57 -19.03 1.82
CA ASP A 243 -8.33 -19.61 2.32
C ASP A 243 -7.79 -18.79 3.51
N LEU A 244 -7.87 -17.45 3.42
CA LEU A 244 -7.43 -16.60 4.54
C LEU A 244 -8.37 -16.74 5.77
N LEU A 245 -9.68 -16.96 5.59
CA LEU A 245 -10.56 -17.31 6.70
C LEU A 245 -10.22 -18.70 7.28
N ASN A 246 -9.87 -19.68 6.46
CA ASN A 246 -9.42 -20.99 6.95
C ASN A 246 -8.15 -20.84 7.79
N PHE A 247 -7.18 -20.02 7.34
CA PHE A 247 -6.01 -19.68 8.14
C PHE A 247 -6.40 -19.04 9.49
N ASP A 248 -7.32 -18.08 9.48
CA ASP A 248 -7.81 -17.42 10.69
C ASP A 248 -8.41 -18.39 11.71
N LYS A 249 -9.21 -19.35 11.25
CA LYS A 249 -9.78 -20.41 12.10
C LYS A 249 -8.69 -21.22 12.79
N GLU A 250 -7.63 -21.59 12.07
CA GLU A 250 -6.53 -22.39 12.62
C GLU A 250 -5.63 -21.60 13.57
N LEU A 251 -5.63 -20.26 13.49
CA LEU A 251 -5.02 -19.40 14.51
C LEU A 251 -5.83 -19.43 15.82
N TYR A 252 -7.17 -19.38 15.74
CA TYR A 252 -8.03 -19.48 16.92
C TYR A 252 -8.00 -20.87 17.57
N SER A 253 -7.81 -21.93 16.79
CA SER A 253 -7.78 -23.30 17.27
C SER A 253 -6.45 -23.70 17.95
N ALA A 254 -5.46 -22.78 17.93
CA ALA A 254 -4.09 -23.03 18.38
C ALA A 254 -3.39 -24.20 17.66
N LYS A 255 -3.84 -24.56 16.45
CA LYS A 255 -3.26 -25.64 15.65
C LYS A 255 -1.95 -25.23 14.97
N LEU A 256 -1.83 -23.98 14.57
CA LEU A 256 -0.65 -23.44 13.89
C LEU A 256 0.39 -22.91 14.87
N LEU A 257 -0.04 -22.33 15.98
CA LEU A 257 0.79 -21.79 17.07
C LEU A 257 0.05 -21.95 18.40
N LYS A 258 0.79 -22.09 19.50
CA LYS A 258 0.24 -22.03 20.85
C LYS A 258 -0.37 -20.66 21.13
N THR A 259 -1.44 -20.62 21.93
CA THR A 259 -2.09 -19.38 22.36
C THR A 259 -1.10 -18.39 22.98
N SER A 260 -0.19 -18.86 23.83
CA SER A 260 0.81 -18.00 24.47
C SER A 260 1.78 -17.34 23.47
N THR A 261 2.11 -18.03 22.37
CA THR A 261 2.96 -17.48 21.31
C THR A 261 2.21 -16.46 20.46
N LEU A 262 0.91 -16.68 20.22
CA LEU A 262 0.05 -15.71 19.57
C LEU A 262 -0.12 -14.45 20.44
N GLU A 263 -0.29 -14.61 21.75
CA GLU A 263 -0.35 -13.49 22.69
C GLU A 263 0.94 -12.65 22.67
N GLU A 264 2.11 -13.31 22.63
CA GLU A 264 3.38 -12.62 22.45
C GLU A 264 3.41 -11.84 21.12
N ALA A 265 2.96 -12.46 20.02
CA ALA A 265 2.92 -11.81 18.72
C ALA A 265 1.96 -10.59 18.68
N PHE A 266 0.88 -10.64 19.45
CA PHE A 266 -0.12 -9.59 19.57
C PHE A 266 0.14 -8.61 20.75
N THR A 267 1.36 -8.60 21.27
CA THR A 267 1.81 -7.66 22.29
C THR A 267 2.65 -6.57 21.63
N PRO A 268 2.34 -5.28 21.88
CA PRO A 268 3.14 -4.18 21.34
C PRO A 268 4.62 -4.29 21.70
N THR A 269 5.48 -4.18 20.71
CA THR A 269 6.93 -4.13 20.92
C THR A 269 7.31 -2.82 21.63
N LYS A 270 8.16 -2.91 22.65
CA LYS A 270 8.69 -1.75 23.35
C LYS A 270 9.96 -1.25 22.70
N LEU A 271 10.05 0.08 22.54
CA LEU A 271 11.25 0.79 22.15
C LEU A 271 12.16 1.01 23.37
N LYS A 272 13.40 1.44 23.16
CA LYS A 272 14.34 1.81 24.24
C LYS A 272 13.84 2.94 25.14
N SER A 273 12.98 3.81 24.63
CA SER A 273 12.31 4.86 25.41
C SER A 273 11.28 4.33 26.41
N GLY A 274 10.86 3.05 26.28
CA GLY A 274 9.74 2.47 27.02
C GLY A 274 8.40 2.61 26.30
N ASP A 275 8.32 3.41 25.24
CA ASP A 275 7.12 3.60 24.45
C ASP A 275 6.83 2.37 23.57
N ASN A 276 5.60 2.26 23.08
CA ASN A 276 5.28 1.26 22.07
C ASN A 276 5.87 1.66 20.71
N ALA A 277 6.26 0.65 19.92
CA ALA A 277 6.53 0.82 18.50
C ALA A 277 5.19 1.15 17.78
N VAL A 278 5.03 2.40 17.33
CA VAL A 278 3.76 2.93 16.79
C VAL A 278 3.88 3.23 15.33
N ALA A 279 2.86 2.83 14.56
CA ALA A 279 2.68 3.13 13.15
C ALA A 279 1.41 3.98 12.93
N ASN A 280 1.46 4.90 11.97
CA ASN A 280 0.29 5.62 11.48
C ASN A 280 0.14 5.38 9.98
N ILE A 281 -0.83 4.56 9.60
CA ILE A 281 -1.11 4.23 8.19
C ILE A 281 -2.49 4.76 7.74
N GLY A 282 -2.99 5.82 8.37
CA GLY A 282 -4.19 6.54 7.94
C GLY A 282 -5.53 5.92 8.34
N ILE A 283 -5.54 4.84 9.15
CA ILE A 283 -6.78 4.19 9.66
C ILE A 283 -6.87 4.19 11.19
N GLY A 284 -6.01 4.93 11.84
CA GLY A 284 -5.92 5.03 13.28
C GLY A 284 -4.51 4.78 13.80
N LYS A 285 -4.27 5.16 15.04
CA LYS A 285 -3.02 4.88 15.73
C LYS A 285 -2.96 3.39 16.08
N ALA A 286 -1.87 2.74 15.72
CA ALA A 286 -1.64 1.34 15.99
C ALA A 286 -0.22 1.10 16.49
N SER A 287 -0.09 0.24 17.48
CA SER A 287 1.18 -0.34 17.89
C SER A 287 1.54 -1.51 16.97
N TYR A 288 2.82 -1.91 16.95
CA TYR A 288 3.29 -3.05 16.18
C TYR A 288 3.87 -4.14 17.09
N GLY A 289 3.41 -5.38 16.88
CA GLY A 289 3.92 -6.57 17.56
C GLY A 289 4.91 -7.36 16.69
N LEU A 290 4.79 -8.69 16.67
CA LEU A 290 5.63 -9.55 15.84
C LEU A 290 4.89 -9.93 14.55
N GLY A 291 4.93 -9.03 13.56
CA GLY A 291 4.26 -9.19 12.27
C GLY A 291 2.79 -8.77 12.23
N TRP A 292 2.33 -8.04 13.24
CA TRP A 292 0.95 -7.59 13.34
C TRP A 292 0.86 -6.15 13.82
N PHE A 293 -0.02 -5.39 13.20
CA PHE A 293 -0.53 -4.16 13.75
C PHE A 293 -1.56 -4.45 14.82
N ILE A 294 -1.62 -3.63 15.84
CA ILE A 294 -2.52 -3.76 16.99
C ILE A 294 -3.14 -2.39 17.22
N PHE A 295 -4.47 -2.26 17.10
CA PHE A 295 -5.10 -0.99 17.42
C PHE A 295 -4.94 -0.66 18.92
N ASP A 296 -4.56 0.59 19.20
CA ASP A 296 -4.45 1.08 20.59
C ASP A 296 -5.83 1.28 21.20
N ASP A 297 -6.87 1.57 20.40
CA ASP A 297 -8.25 1.68 20.84
C ASP A 297 -8.88 0.29 20.97
N ILE A 298 -9.09 -0.13 22.20
CA ILE A 298 -9.71 -1.43 22.55
C ILE A 298 -11.23 -1.35 22.80
N THR A 299 -11.89 -0.24 22.51
CA THR A 299 -13.36 -0.10 22.73
C THR A 299 -14.19 -1.10 21.94
N ASN A 300 -13.65 -1.67 20.87
CA ASN A 300 -14.23 -2.77 20.09
C ASN A 300 -13.72 -4.16 20.52
N GLY A 301 -12.82 -4.25 21.49
CA GLY A 301 -12.01 -5.41 21.79
C GLY A 301 -10.64 -5.32 21.13
N LYS A 302 -9.74 -6.27 21.43
CA LYS A 302 -8.38 -6.33 20.88
C LYS A 302 -8.43 -6.71 19.40
N ILE A 303 -8.14 -5.74 18.53
CA ILE A 303 -8.09 -5.95 17.09
C ILE A 303 -6.62 -5.97 16.64
N VAL A 304 -6.22 -7.07 16.00
CA VAL A 304 -4.94 -7.23 15.32
C VAL A 304 -5.17 -7.34 13.83
N TRP A 305 -4.25 -6.82 13.03
CA TRP A 305 -4.48 -6.74 11.60
C TRP A 305 -3.18 -6.60 10.81
N HIS A 306 -3.26 -6.83 9.51
CA HIS A 306 -2.24 -6.44 8.56
C HIS A 306 -2.89 -5.96 7.26
N THR A 307 -2.26 -4.99 6.61
CA THR A 307 -2.63 -4.54 5.26
C THR A 307 -1.66 -5.07 4.24
N GLY A 308 -2.06 -5.05 2.99
CA GLY A 308 -1.17 -5.26 1.85
C GLY A 308 -1.40 -4.18 0.81
N GLY A 309 -0.31 -3.69 0.22
CA GLY A 309 -0.33 -2.74 -0.87
C GLY A 309 0.77 -3.05 -1.86
N ASP A 310 0.38 -3.35 -3.09
CA ASP A 310 1.20 -3.43 -4.30
C ASP A 310 0.58 -2.52 -5.35
N PRO A 311 1.29 -2.14 -6.42
CA PRO A 311 0.65 -1.47 -7.55
C PRO A 311 -0.60 -2.23 -8.00
N GLY A 312 -1.73 -1.53 -8.04
CA GLY A 312 -3.03 -2.09 -8.44
C GLY A 312 -3.71 -3.01 -7.42
N ALA A 313 -3.05 -3.44 -6.35
CA ALA A 313 -3.60 -4.40 -5.39
C ALA A 313 -3.56 -3.88 -3.96
N LEU A 314 -4.72 -3.80 -3.32
CA LEU A 314 -4.84 -3.51 -1.90
C LEU A 314 -5.56 -4.66 -1.17
N SER A 315 -5.13 -4.93 0.05
CA SER A 315 -5.73 -5.96 0.88
C SER A 315 -5.72 -5.57 2.35
N ILE A 316 -6.70 -6.05 3.11
CA ILE A 316 -6.70 -5.92 4.57
C ILE A 316 -7.27 -7.18 5.21
N PHE A 317 -6.61 -7.60 6.28
CA PHE A 317 -7.01 -8.71 7.14
C PHE A 317 -7.08 -8.22 8.58
N LEU A 318 -8.29 -8.12 9.11
CA LEU A 318 -8.60 -7.67 10.48
C LEU A 318 -9.14 -8.83 11.31
N ARG A 319 -8.63 -8.99 12.52
CA ARG A 319 -9.07 -9.98 13.51
C ARG A 319 -9.43 -9.30 14.83
N ASN A 320 -10.68 -9.35 15.23
CA ASN A 320 -11.07 -9.00 16.59
C ASN A 320 -10.99 -10.25 17.47
N ASN A 321 -9.95 -10.35 18.26
CA ASN A 321 -9.67 -11.55 19.04
C ASN A 321 -10.73 -11.80 20.12
N ASP A 322 -11.20 -10.74 20.78
CA ASP A 322 -12.15 -10.85 21.90
C ASP A 322 -13.54 -11.26 21.43
N LYS A 323 -13.97 -10.79 20.25
CA LYS A 323 -15.29 -11.05 19.69
C LYS A 323 -15.30 -12.13 18.60
N LYS A 324 -14.14 -12.69 18.28
CA LYS A 324 -13.96 -13.68 17.20
C LYS A 324 -14.57 -13.21 15.86
N GLN A 325 -14.35 -11.93 15.53
CA GLN A 325 -14.80 -11.33 14.28
C GLN A 325 -13.61 -11.23 13.31
N THR A 326 -13.87 -11.49 12.04
CA THR A 326 -12.84 -11.44 10.98
C THR A 326 -13.38 -10.64 9.81
N VAL A 327 -12.55 -9.71 9.28
CA VAL A 327 -12.83 -8.96 8.06
C VAL A 327 -11.67 -9.13 7.10
N ILE A 328 -11.98 -9.54 5.87
CA ILE A 328 -11.04 -9.75 4.79
C ILE A 328 -11.55 -8.97 3.58
N LEU A 329 -10.77 -8.01 3.08
CA LEU A 329 -11.06 -7.28 1.84
C LEU A 329 -9.86 -7.41 0.91
N PHE A 330 -10.13 -7.71 -0.36
CA PHE A 330 -9.16 -7.69 -1.46
C PHE A 330 -9.70 -6.82 -2.59
N ASP A 331 -8.87 -5.94 -3.12
CA ASP A 331 -9.19 -5.02 -4.20
C ASP A 331 -8.06 -5.04 -5.23
N ASN A 332 -8.38 -5.11 -6.51
CA ASN A 332 -7.40 -5.17 -7.60
C ASN A 332 -7.36 -3.87 -8.44
N THR A 333 -7.78 -2.75 -7.86
CA THR A 333 -7.79 -1.43 -8.50
C THR A 333 -7.19 -0.32 -7.64
N ALA A 334 -6.42 -0.69 -6.61
CA ALA A 334 -5.83 0.24 -5.64
C ALA A 334 -6.84 1.27 -5.09
N SER A 335 -8.07 0.84 -4.82
CA SER A 335 -9.16 1.71 -4.38
C SER A 335 -8.82 2.45 -3.09
N THR A 336 -8.72 3.77 -3.16
CA THR A 336 -8.44 4.60 -1.98
C THR A 336 -9.54 4.41 -0.93
N GLY A 337 -9.15 4.22 0.34
CA GLY A 337 -10.11 4.01 1.41
C GLY A 337 -10.41 2.54 1.73
N LEU A 338 -9.84 1.55 1.03
CA LEU A 338 -10.03 0.13 1.31
C LEU A 338 -9.81 -0.20 2.80
N TYR A 339 -8.72 0.29 3.37
CA TYR A 339 -8.38 0.02 4.77
C TYR A 339 -9.40 0.60 5.75
N LYS A 340 -9.90 1.83 5.49
CA LYS A 340 -11.00 2.41 6.27
C LYS A 340 -12.28 1.58 6.16
N ASN A 341 -12.56 1.04 4.98
CA ASN A 341 -13.74 0.20 4.76
C ASN A 341 -13.62 -1.15 5.49
N GLY A 342 -12.42 -1.69 5.70
CA GLY A 342 -12.19 -2.80 6.60
C GLY A 342 -12.58 -2.48 8.05
N VAL A 343 -12.15 -1.31 8.55
CA VAL A 343 -12.53 -0.81 9.88
C VAL A 343 -14.05 -0.53 9.97
N ASN A 344 -14.64 0.04 8.92
CA ASN A 344 -16.08 0.26 8.83
C ASN A 344 -16.87 -1.05 8.93
N ALA A 345 -16.37 -2.14 8.33
CA ALA A 345 -17.02 -3.45 8.45
C ALA A 345 -17.03 -3.95 9.90
N ILE A 346 -15.92 -3.82 10.65
CA ILE A 346 -15.87 -4.11 12.10
C ILE A 346 -16.82 -3.21 12.88
N ASN A 347 -16.88 -1.91 12.56
CA ASN A 347 -17.77 -0.96 13.21
C ASN A 347 -19.25 -1.34 13.01
N ILE A 348 -19.61 -1.75 11.79
CA ILE A 348 -20.98 -2.21 11.48
C ILE A 348 -21.36 -3.44 12.30
N LEU A 349 -20.46 -4.43 12.42
CA LEU A 349 -20.68 -5.62 13.26
C LEU A 349 -20.92 -5.23 14.73
N ASN A 350 -20.30 -4.17 15.19
CA ASN A 350 -20.36 -3.71 16.57
C ASN A 350 -21.36 -2.55 16.78
N ASN A 351 -22.24 -2.26 15.80
CA ASN A 351 -23.22 -1.18 15.81
C ASN A 351 -22.61 0.22 16.09
N LYS A 352 -21.38 0.43 15.64
CA LYS A 352 -20.68 1.73 15.73
C LYS A 352 -20.83 2.53 14.44
N PRO A 353 -20.64 3.86 14.50
CA PRO A 353 -20.62 4.71 13.30
C PRO A 353 -19.57 4.28 12.29
N VAL A 354 -19.87 4.46 11.01
CA VAL A 354 -18.91 4.31 9.91
C VAL A 354 -18.31 5.66 9.56
N VAL A 355 -17.05 5.64 9.14
CA VAL A 355 -16.35 6.81 8.63
C VAL A 355 -16.51 6.84 7.12
N ALA A 356 -17.01 7.95 6.59
CA ALA A 356 -17.17 8.10 5.14
C ALA A 356 -15.81 7.98 4.42
N THR A 357 -15.80 7.17 3.37
CA THR A 357 -14.69 7.15 2.41
C THR A 357 -15.11 8.00 1.22
N ARG A 358 -14.30 9.00 0.88
CA ARG A 358 -14.59 9.96 -0.16
C ARG A 358 -13.59 9.83 -1.30
N GLN A 359 -14.02 10.13 -2.54
CA GLN A 359 -13.16 10.18 -3.72
C GLN A 359 -12.59 11.58 -3.93
N SER A 360 -11.44 11.66 -4.56
CA SER A 360 -10.93 12.91 -5.09
C SER A 360 -11.81 13.39 -6.27
N LEU A 361 -12.38 14.56 -6.13
CA LEU A 361 -13.15 15.18 -7.20
C LEU A 361 -12.24 15.58 -8.38
N VAL A 362 -10.97 15.85 -8.09
CA VAL A 362 -9.97 16.20 -9.09
C VAL A 362 -9.77 15.09 -10.13
N ARG A 363 -9.87 13.85 -9.70
CA ARG A 363 -9.79 12.72 -10.64
C ARG A 363 -10.95 12.71 -11.64
N ILE A 364 -12.20 12.96 -11.15
CA ILE A 364 -13.37 13.04 -12.02
C ILE A 364 -13.25 14.25 -12.96
N TYR A 365 -12.80 15.38 -12.42
CA TYR A 365 -12.52 16.58 -13.20
C TYR A 365 -11.47 16.32 -14.29
N GLY A 366 -10.30 15.78 -13.93
CA GLY A 366 -9.19 15.55 -14.85
C GLY A 366 -9.55 14.57 -15.99
N SER A 367 -10.21 13.47 -15.67
CA SER A 367 -10.66 12.52 -16.69
C SER A 367 -11.72 13.10 -17.63
N THR A 368 -12.65 13.90 -17.09
CA THR A 368 -13.66 14.59 -17.90
C THR A 368 -13.04 15.69 -18.76
N LEU A 369 -12.04 16.40 -18.23
CA LEU A 369 -11.31 17.46 -18.93
C LEU A 369 -10.65 16.94 -20.22
N VAL A 370 -9.95 15.80 -20.11
CA VAL A 370 -9.24 15.21 -21.25
C VAL A 370 -10.20 14.54 -22.24
N ASP A 371 -11.28 13.91 -21.75
CA ASP A 371 -12.25 13.18 -22.58
C ASP A 371 -13.28 14.10 -23.26
N LYS A 372 -13.77 15.15 -22.57
CA LYS A 372 -14.94 15.97 -22.97
C LYS A 372 -14.68 17.47 -23.03
N GLY A 373 -13.49 17.91 -22.68
CA GLY A 373 -13.11 19.31 -22.67
C GLY A 373 -13.49 20.08 -21.39
N ILE A 374 -12.98 21.31 -21.32
CA ILE A 374 -12.95 22.11 -20.10
C ILE A 374 -14.34 22.50 -19.58
N ASP A 375 -15.26 22.90 -20.48
CA ASP A 375 -16.59 23.40 -20.08
C ASP A 375 -17.38 22.28 -19.36
N ILE A 376 -17.36 21.06 -19.94
CA ILE A 376 -18.08 19.91 -19.37
C ILE A 376 -17.42 19.49 -18.05
N ALA A 377 -16.09 19.49 -17.99
CA ALA A 377 -15.34 19.15 -16.78
C ALA A 377 -15.65 20.13 -15.63
N PHE A 378 -15.70 21.44 -15.95
CA PHE A 378 -15.99 22.47 -14.95
C PHE A 378 -17.43 22.40 -14.44
N VAL A 379 -18.41 22.19 -15.32
CA VAL A 379 -19.80 21.97 -14.92
C VAL A 379 -19.89 20.76 -14.00
N LYS A 380 -19.22 19.66 -14.35
CA LYS A 380 -19.20 18.44 -13.55
C LYS A 380 -18.55 18.64 -12.18
N LEU A 381 -17.47 19.43 -12.11
CA LEU A 381 -16.83 19.82 -10.86
C LEU A 381 -17.82 20.57 -9.95
N LEU A 382 -18.53 21.56 -10.50
CA LEU A 382 -19.49 22.37 -9.74
C LEU A 382 -20.69 21.57 -9.26
N GLU A 383 -21.20 20.63 -10.08
CA GLU A 383 -22.30 19.74 -9.69
C GLU A 383 -21.98 18.86 -8.49
N LEU A 384 -20.72 18.39 -8.38
CA LEU A 384 -20.32 17.41 -7.39
C LEU A 384 -19.62 18.00 -6.16
N ARG A 385 -19.11 19.25 -6.23
CA ARG A 385 -18.30 19.83 -5.15
C ARG A 385 -19.05 19.99 -3.83
N ASP A 386 -20.37 20.15 -3.88
CA ASP A 386 -21.20 20.33 -2.69
C ASP A 386 -21.59 18.98 -2.04
N ASP A 387 -21.35 17.86 -2.73
CA ASP A 387 -21.53 16.52 -2.18
C ASP A 387 -20.30 16.09 -1.37
N SER A 388 -20.09 16.74 -0.24
CA SER A 388 -18.99 16.44 0.69
C SER A 388 -19.11 15.07 1.39
N SER A 389 -20.20 14.33 1.19
CA SER A 389 -20.38 12.97 1.70
C SER A 389 -19.65 11.92 0.87
N HIS A 390 -19.55 12.14 -0.44
CA HIS A 390 -18.90 11.22 -1.38
C HIS A 390 -17.59 11.74 -1.96
N PHE A 391 -17.40 13.07 -1.98
CA PHE A 391 -16.24 13.68 -2.64
C PHE A 391 -15.46 14.61 -1.71
N TYR A 392 -14.19 14.78 -2.03
CA TYR A 392 -13.36 15.86 -1.49
C TYR A 392 -12.61 16.56 -2.62
N LEU A 393 -12.30 17.83 -2.41
CA LEU A 393 -11.50 18.65 -3.31
C LEU A 393 -10.35 19.27 -2.53
N ARG A 394 -9.11 19.07 -3.01
CA ARG A 394 -7.90 19.62 -2.40
C ARG A 394 -7.08 20.36 -3.43
N GLU A 395 -6.43 21.42 -2.98
CA GLU A 395 -5.50 22.21 -3.76
C GLU A 395 -4.36 21.37 -4.33
N ASP A 396 -3.73 20.55 -3.47
CA ASP A 396 -2.59 19.70 -3.86
C ASP A 396 -2.98 18.73 -4.99
N ASP A 397 -4.16 18.09 -4.91
CA ASP A 397 -4.62 17.17 -5.95
C ASP A 397 -4.81 17.90 -7.30
N MET A 398 -5.33 19.16 -7.28
CA MET A 398 -5.46 20.00 -8.50
C MET A 398 -4.08 20.38 -9.04
N ASN A 399 -3.15 20.69 -8.15
CA ASN A 399 -1.77 21.02 -8.52
C ASN A 399 -1.07 19.84 -9.19
N ASP A 400 -1.21 18.65 -8.60
CA ASP A 400 -0.67 17.40 -9.16
C ASP A 400 -1.26 17.08 -10.54
N LEU A 401 -2.57 17.28 -10.75
CA LEU A 401 -3.20 17.17 -12.06
C LEU A 401 -2.58 18.11 -13.08
N GLY A 402 -2.37 19.38 -12.69
CA GLY A 402 -1.74 20.38 -13.55
C GLY A 402 -0.33 19.96 -13.95
N TYR A 403 0.49 19.49 -13.01
CA TYR A 403 1.84 19.02 -13.28
C TYR A 403 1.90 17.73 -14.09
N GLN A 404 1.00 16.78 -13.88
CA GLN A 404 0.93 15.60 -14.73
C GLN A 404 0.60 15.95 -16.19
N LEU A 405 -0.31 16.91 -16.41
CA LEU A 405 -0.58 17.41 -17.75
C LEU A 405 0.63 18.16 -18.34
N LEU A 406 1.32 18.98 -17.54
CA LEU A 406 2.42 19.82 -18.00
C LEU A 406 3.68 19.03 -18.35
N ASN A 407 4.00 17.97 -17.60
CA ASN A 407 5.30 17.28 -17.64
C ASN A 407 5.23 15.85 -18.17
N GLU A 408 4.10 15.14 -18.02
CA GLU A 408 3.99 13.72 -18.35
C GLU A 408 3.09 13.45 -19.57
N ALA A 409 2.13 14.36 -19.87
CA ALA A 409 1.25 14.18 -21.00
C ALA A 409 1.98 14.44 -22.34
N THR A 410 1.63 13.63 -23.34
CA THR A 410 2.26 13.69 -24.67
C THR A 410 1.31 14.04 -25.80
N PHE A 411 0.02 14.25 -25.50
CA PHE A 411 -0.98 14.65 -26.49
C PHE A 411 -0.95 16.15 -26.77
N ASN A 412 -1.37 16.56 -27.97
CA ASN A 412 -1.38 17.98 -28.35
C ASN A 412 -2.34 18.80 -27.47
N GLY A 413 -1.92 19.99 -27.05
CA GLY A 413 -2.73 20.89 -26.22
C GLY A 413 -2.65 20.59 -24.71
N HIS A 414 -1.83 19.65 -24.28
CA HIS A 414 -1.71 19.30 -22.85
C HIS A 414 -1.17 20.47 -21.99
N ASN A 415 -0.29 21.31 -22.54
CA ASN A 415 0.24 22.48 -21.82
C ASN A 415 -0.84 23.54 -21.58
N GLU A 416 -1.71 23.77 -22.55
CA GLU A 416 -2.85 24.66 -22.45
C GLU A 416 -3.86 24.13 -21.41
N LEU A 417 -4.13 22.82 -21.42
CA LEU A 417 -4.99 22.20 -20.40
C LEU A 417 -4.37 22.29 -19.01
N ALA A 418 -3.05 22.08 -18.87
CA ALA A 418 -2.34 22.28 -17.61
C ALA A 418 -2.52 23.71 -17.07
N LEU A 419 -2.33 24.71 -17.96
CA LEU A 419 -2.54 26.12 -17.59
C LEU A 419 -3.98 26.38 -17.10
N GLU A 420 -4.98 25.81 -17.78
CA GLU A 420 -6.36 25.95 -17.37
C GLU A 420 -6.65 25.28 -16.01
N VAL A 421 -6.04 24.11 -15.73
CA VAL A 421 -6.14 23.47 -14.42
C VAL A 421 -5.54 24.37 -13.32
N PHE A 422 -4.37 24.97 -13.55
CA PHE A 422 -3.77 25.90 -12.57
C PHE A 422 -4.60 27.16 -12.37
N LYS A 423 -5.20 27.71 -13.42
CA LYS A 423 -6.14 28.84 -13.31
C LYS A 423 -7.38 28.46 -12.49
N GLN A 424 -7.95 27.27 -12.72
CA GLN A 424 -9.07 26.77 -11.92
C GLN A 424 -8.65 26.57 -10.45
N ASN A 425 -7.44 26.08 -10.20
CA ASN A 425 -6.92 25.95 -8.85
C ASN A 425 -6.82 27.31 -8.14
N ILE A 426 -6.39 28.36 -8.83
CA ILE A 426 -6.39 29.74 -8.31
C ILE A 426 -7.81 30.19 -7.95
N LEU A 427 -8.82 29.92 -8.81
CA LEU A 427 -10.21 30.30 -8.54
C LEU A 427 -10.78 29.58 -7.31
N LEU A 428 -10.42 28.33 -7.11
CA LEU A 428 -10.90 27.49 -6.01
C LEU A 428 -10.17 27.81 -4.69
N PHE A 429 -8.88 28.16 -4.75
CA PHE A 429 -8.00 28.36 -3.59
C PHE A 429 -7.22 29.69 -3.66
N SER A 430 -7.94 30.79 -3.90
CA SER A 430 -7.37 32.13 -4.20
C SER A 430 -6.47 32.73 -3.10
N ASN A 431 -6.54 32.21 -1.86
CA ASN A 431 -5.74 32.66 -0.75
C ASN A 431 -4.42 31.87 -0.57
N SER A 432 -4.21 30.82 -1.35
CA SER A 432 -2.97 30.04 -1.36
C SER A 432 -1.98 30.62 -2.38
N PHE A 433 -0.70 30.63 -2.05
CA PHE A 433 0.36 31.10 -2.94
C PHE A 433 0.73 30.07 -4.01
N ASN A 434 0.63 28.78 -3.67
CA ASN A 434 1.11 27.67 -4.48
C ASN A 434 0.42 27.58 -5.87
N PRO A 435 -0.92 27.71 -6.02
CA PRO A 435 -1.56 27.74 -7.34
C PRO A 435 -1.07 28.87 -8.26
N TYR A 436 -0.71 30.03 -7.70
CA TYR A 436 -0.13 31.13 -8.48
C TYR A 436 1.30 30.82 -8.93
N ASP A 437 2.09 30.19 -8.08
CA ASP A 437 3.44 29.76 -8.40
C ASP A 437 3.44 28.75 -9.56
N SER A 438 2.64 27.71 -9.47
CA SER A 438 2.49 26.68 -10.48
C SER A 438 1.90 27.21 -11.80
N CYS A 439 0.95 28.15 -11.71
CA CYS A 439 0.43 28.85 -12.90
C CYS A 439 1.52 29.70 -13.58
N GLY A 440 2.37 30.37 -12.80
CA GLY A 440 3.53 31.13 -13.29
C GLY A 440 4.51 30.24 -14.04
N GLU A 441 4.79 29.04 -13.55
CA GLU A 441 5.64 28.06 -14.21
C GLU A 441 5.07 27.60 -15.55
N ALA A 442 3.79 27.24 -15.58
CA ALA A 442 3.11 26.85 -16.81
C ALA A 442 3.11 27.97 -17.87
N LEU A 443 2.87 29.21 -17.46
CA LEU A 443 2.91 30.39 -18.33
C LEU A 443 4.31 30.64 -18.88
N ALA A 444 5.35 30.51 -18.05
CA ALA A 444 6.75 30.63 -18.47
C ALA A 444 7.11 29.57 -19.52
N LYS A 445 6.71 28.32 -19.30
CA LYS A 445 6.90 27.21 -20.24
C LYS A 445 6.19 27.45 -21.59
N LEU A 446 5.05 28.12 -21.58
CA LEU A 446 4.31 28.54 -22.78
C LEU A 446 4.83 29.85 -23.42
N GLY A 447 5.91 30.43 -22.91
CA GLY A 447 6.50 31.67 -23.42
C GLY A 447 5.73 32.93 -23.07
N LYS A 448 4.72 32.85 -22.20
CA LYS A 448 3.88 33.97 -21.76
C LYS A 448 4.51 34.71 -20.57
N LYS A 449 5.67 35.33 -20.83
CA LYS A 449 6.56 35.89 -19.83
C LYS A 449 5.88 36.93 -18.91
N ASP A 450 5.11 37.89 -19.47
CA ASP A 450 4.50 38.96 -18.67
C ASP A 450 3.42 38.44 -17.73
N GLU A 451 2.62 37.46 -18.20
CA GLU A 451 1.63 36.78 -17.39
C GLU A 451 2.32 35.94 -16.26
N ALA A 452 3.43 35.25 -16.57
CA ALA A 452 4.20 34.49 -15.58
C ALA A 452 4.76 35.42 -14.48
N VAL A 453 5.33 36.56 -14.86
CA VAL A 453 5.82 37.57 -13.89
C VAL A 453 4.71 38.05 -12.98
N PHE A 454 3.50 38.29 -13.51
CA PHE A 454 2.35 38.68 -12.68
C PHE A 454 2.00 37.59 -11.66
N MET A 455 1.96 36.32 -12.07
CA MET A 455 1.62 35.20 -11.19
C MET A 455 2.67 34.98 -10.09
N TYR A 456 3.96 35.02 -10.40
CA TYR A 456 5.02 34.92 -9.38
C TYR A 456 5.01 36.08 -8.39
N ARG A 457 4.73 37.32 -8.84
CA ARG A 457 4.55 38.47 -7.92
C ARG A 457 3.39 38.23 -6.96
N LYS A 458 2.29 37.65 -7.45
CA LYS A 458 1.13 37.33 -6.61
C LYS A 458 1.42 36.21 -5.63
N SER A 459 2.13 35.16 -6.05
CA SER A 459 2.60 34.10 -5.18
C SER A 459 3.48 34.65 -4.03
N ILE A 460 4.47 35.47 -4.36
CA ILE A 460 5.37 36.09 -3.36
C ILE A 460 4.62 37.06 -2.43
N GLN A 461 3.62 37.79 -2.95
CA GLN A 461 2.76 38.65 -2.12
C GLN A 461 2.00 37.82 -1.07
N LEU A 462 1.52 36.62 -1.41
CA LEU A 462 0.77 35.74 -0.52
C LEU A 462 1.71 34.96 0.43
N ASN A 463 2.90 34.62 -0.02
CA ASN A 463 3.94 33.99 0.79
C ASN A 463 5.31 34.67 0.56
N PRO A 464 5.68 35.64 1.40
CA PRO A 464 6.98 36.32 1.29
C PRO A 464 8.21 35.40 1.45
N ASP A 465 8.04 34.21 1.98
CA ASP A 465 9.11 33.21 2.17
C ASP A 465 9.24 32.24 0.97
N ASN A 466 8.52 32.47 -0.12
CA ASN A 466 8.66 31.69 -1.35
C ASN A 466 9.97 32.04 -2.08
N GLU A 467 11.08 31.49 -1.61
CA GLU A 467 12.43 31.72 -2.19
C GLU A 467 12.56 31.21 -3.63
N ASN A 468 11.90 30.08 -3.94
CA ASN A 468 11.89 29.56 -5.31
C ASN A 468 11.20 30.53 -6.28
N GLY A 469 10.01 31.01 -5.91
CA GLY A 469 9.28 31.99 -6.72
C GLY A 469 10.04 33.30 -6.92
N LYS A 470 10.77 33.80 -5.89
CA LYS A 470 11.65 34.96 -6.01
C LYS A 470 12.76 34.74 -7.03
N LYS A 471 13.44 33.58 -6.95
CA LYS A 471 14.52 33.23 -7.87
C LYS A 471 14.02 33.17 -9.32
N VAL A 472 12.93 32.46 -9.58
CA VAL A 472 12.38 32.34 -10.94
C VAL A 472 11.89 33.69 -11.47
N LEU A 473 11.26 34.52 -10.64
CA LEU A 473 10.88 35.89 -11.01
C LEU A 473 12.07 36.72 -11.43
N GLU A 474 13.18 36.65 -10.70
CA GLU A 474 14.42 37.35 -11.02
C GLU A 474 15.02 36.91 -12.36
N GLU A 475 15.01 35.61 -12.63
CA GLU A 475 15.47 35.01 -13.91
C GLU A 475 14.59 35.49 -15.08
N LEU A 476 13.28 35.47 -14.92
CA LEU A 476 12.33 35.99 -15.91
C LEU A 476 12.56 37.47 -16.23
N LEU A 477 12.81 38.30 -15.21
CA LEU A 477 13.06 39.75 -15.38
C LEU A 477 14.40 40.03 -16.07
N LYS A 478 15.41 39.19 -15.88
CA LYS A 478 16.73 39.31 -16.53
C LYS A 478 16.72 38.87 -18.00
N GLY A 479 15.66 38.28 -18.50
CA GLY A 479 15.54 37.89 -19.89
C GLY A 479 16.25 36.57 -20.26
N LYS A 480 16.60 35.77 -19.26
CA LYS A 480 17.21 34.43 -19.44
C LYS A 480 16.17 33.36 -19.60
#